data_40f375b29917545a7770335cefa6c118
#
_entry.id   40f375b29917545a7770335cefa6c118
#
_cell.length_a   1.000
_cell.length_b   1.000
_cell.length_c   1.000
_cell.angle_alpha   90.00
_cell.angle_beta   90.00
_cell.angle_gamma   90.00
#
_symmetry.space_group_name_H-M   'P 1'
#
loop_
_entity.id
_entity.type
_entity.pdbx_description
1 polymer ?
#
loop_
_entity_poly.entity_id
_entity_poly.type
_entity_poly.pdbx_seq_one_letter_code
_entity_poly.pdbx_strand_id
1 'polypeptide(L)'
;MPLEPNNNGKRFKRIGIVCCEVFEDELLFVIKEHPEIGKIIIVNTESSKYFENIIRSNFPYEKIKIARELFAPRYLKREEELEIIVYILPLFLHYSPRELKEEVLSACMELQKHSDYLLVYYGLCGNSLNNLEDMLRDNNVRLPFGILKDENEEIVDDCVCALLGSKANYVEILTKEPGTFFLTPGYASHWGLFSTKKIETIGENRLKEIGDKLGIENFDAVEMTKYLLREADYKQIVALEYVCSNCTDYKNKCQTISSEIDLNLSYRKGTIRVLRDTLEKAILGL
;
A
#
# COMPACT_ATOMS: atom_id res chain seq x y z
N MET A 1 28.28 -8.73 -1.43
CA MET A 1 28.83 -8.45 -0.10
C MET A 1 27.72 -7.85 0.73
N PRO A 2 27.27 -8.46 1.81
CA PRO A 2 26.30 -7.84 2.68
C PRO A 2 26.91 -6.54 3.23
N LEU A 3 26.15 -5.45 3.17
CA LEU A 3 26.52 -4.20 3.81
C LEU A 3 26.50 -4.45 5.32
N GLU A 4 27.64 -4.28 5.98
CA GLU A 4 27.70 -4.33 7.43
C GLU A 4 26.77 -3.27 8.02
N PRO A 5 26.06 -3.56 9.12
CA PRO A 5 25.25 -2.56 9.81
C PRO A 5 26.15 -1.39 10.18
N ASN A 6 25.69 -0.19 9.92
CA ASN A 6 26.43 1.04 10.17
C ASN A 6 26.57 1.25 11.68
N ASN A 7 27.65 0.73 12.25
CA ASN A 7 27.91 0.55 13.68
C ASN A 7 28.24 1.88 14.41
N ASN A 8 27.79 3.03 13.88
CA ASN A 8 28.10 4.36 14.42
C ASN A 8 26.98 5.04 15.21
N GLY A 9 25.90 4.35 15.57
CA GLY A 9 24.84 4.93 16.42
C GLY A 9 24.15 6.17 15.84
N LYS A 10 24.32 6.42 14.53
CA LYS A 10 23.66 7.54 13.84
C LYS A 10 22.22 7.14 13.50
N ARG A 11 21.26 7.64 14.26
CA ARG A 11 19.85 7.62 13.85
C ARG A 11 19.70 8.32 12.51
N PHE A 12 18.95 7.71 11.59
CA PHE A 12 18.54 8.39 10.37
C PHE A 12 17.67 9.59 10.73
N LYS A 13 17.94 10.72 10.09
CA LYS A 13 17.16 11.95 10.32
C LYS A 13 15.99 12.09 9.36
N ARG A 14 16.06 11.43 8.21
CA ARG A 14 15.01 11.50 7.20
C ARG A 14 14.81 10.17 6.52
N ILE A 15 13.60 9.62 6.65
CA ILE A 15 13.19 8.34 6.07
C ILE A 15 12.24 8.61 4.91
N GLY A 16 12.60 8.14 3.70
CA GLY A 16 11.72 8.14 2.54
C GLY A 16 10.88 6.87 2.50
N ILE A 17 9.58 7.00 2.35
CA ILE A 17 8.62 5.87 2.32
C ILE A 17 7.91 5.86 0.97
N VAL A 18 8.15 4.83 0.15
CA VAL A 18 7.33 4.52 -1.02
C VAL A 18 6.23 3.58 -0.58
N CYS A 19 4.98 3.99 -0.69
CA CYS A 19 3.85 3.27 -0.12
C CYS A 19 2.74 3.05 -1.15
N CYS A 20 2.17 1.85 -1.17
CA CYS A 20 0.95 1.58 -1.90
C CYS A 20 -0.23 2.31 -1.26
N GLU A 21 -1.08 2.91 -2.07
CA GLU A 21 -2.33 3.56 -1.67
C GLU A 21 -3.21 2.70 -0.74
N VAL A 22 -3.11 1.38 -0.84
CA VAL A 22 -3.84 0.44 0.02
C VAL A 22 -3.41 0.49 1.50
N PHE A 23 -2.24 1.02 1.80
CA PHE A 23 -1.69 1.07 3.16
C PHE A 23 -1.78 2.45 3.83
N GLU A 24 -2.55 3.39 3.29
CA GLU A 24 -2.62 4.76 3.79
C GLU A 24 -3.12 4.83 5.24
N ASP A 25 -4.17 4.07 5.57
CA ASP A 25 -4.71 4.00 6.92
C ASP A 25 -3.73 3.33 7.90
N GLU A 26 -3.08 2.25 7.48
CA GLU A 26 -2.08 1.54 8.26
C GLU A 26 -0.84 2.40 8.51
N LEU A 27 -0.38 3.12 7.48
CA LEU A 27 0.77 4.02 7.60
C LEU A 27 0.46 5.16 8.58
N LEU A 28 -0.76 5.74 8.53
CA LEU A 28 -1.21 6.73 9.51
C LEU A 28 -1.09 6.18 10.94
N PHE A 29 -1.59 4.95 11.19
CA PHE A 29 -1.54 4.34 12.52
C PHE A 29 -0.11 4.11 12.97
N VAL A 30 0.75 3.58 12.11
CA VAL A 30 2.16 3.35 12.43
C VAL A 30 2.88 4.67 12.74
N ILE A 31 2.64 5.73 11.96
CA ILE A 31 3.21 7.06 12.23
C ILE A 31 2.75 7.61 13.59
N LYS A 32 1.48 7.40 13.98
CA LYS A 32 0.95 7.87 15.27
C LYS A 32 1.60 7.19 16.48
N GLU A 33 2.12 6.00 16.33
CA GLU A 33 2.85 5.28 17.39
C GLU A 33 4.26 5.84 17.62
N HIS A 34 4.74 6.74 16.72
CA HIS A 34 6.08 7.32 16.76
C HIS A 34 6.05 8.86 16.99
N PRO A 35 5.85 9.31 18.25
CA PRO A 35 5.76 10.73 18.56
C PRO A 35 7.06 11.51 18.27
N GLU A 36 8.20 10.81 18.16
CA GLU A 36 9.51 11.35 17.77
C GLU A 36 9.57 11.81 16.31
N ILE A 37 8.60 11.44 15.47
CA ILE A 37 8.48 12.00 14.12
C ILE A 37 8.03 13.45 14.24
N GLY A 38 8.97 14.37 14.02
CA GLY A 38 8.74 15.81 14.10
C GLY A 38 8.06 16.36 12.85
N LYS A 39 8.31 15.75 11.68
CA LYS A 39 7.76 16.26 10.41
C LYS A 39 7.33 15.15 9.46
N ILE A 40 6.18 15.35 8.84
CA ILE A 40 5.60 14.49 7.79
C ILE A 40 5.55 15.29 6.50
N ILE A 41 6.31 14.87 5.49
CA ILE A 41 6.36 15.50 4.17
C ILE A 41 5.62 14.57 3.21
N ILE A 42 4.55 15.05 2.61
CA ILE A 42 3.76 14.26 1.65
C ILE A 42 4.08 14.74 0.24
N VAL A 43 4.49 13.84 -0.63
CA VAL A 43 4.66 14.13 -2.06
C VAL A 43 3.27 14.29 -2.69
N ASN A 44 3.02 15.47 -3.26
CA ASN A 44 1.71 15.79 -3.83
C ASN A 44 1.49 15.06 -5.16
N THR A 45 0.68 14.02 -5.12
CA THR A 45 0.19 13.27 -6.27
C THR A 45 -1.33 13.16 -6.20
N GLU A 46 -1.99 12.71 -7.26
CA GLU A 46 -3.43 12.41 -7.19
C GLU A 46 -3.73 11.33 -6.13
N SER A 47 -2.87 10.32 -6.03
CA SER A 47 -3.01 9.23 -5.08
C SER A 47 -2.72 9.61 -3.64
N SER A 48 -2.03 10.73 -3.38
CA SER A 48 -1.74 11.16 -2.00
C SER A 48 -2.86 11.98 -1.35
N LYS A 49 -3.93 12.30 -2.07
CA LYS A 49 -4.99 13.20 -1.55
C LYS A 49 -5.73 12.63 -0.35
N TYR A 50 -6.05 11.35 -0.38
CA TYR A 50 -6.70 10.69 0.76
C TYR A 50 -5.76 10.70 1.97
N PHE A 51 -4.51 10.29 1.78
CA PHE A 51 -3.49 10.30 2.83
C PHE A 51 -3.27 11.70 3.40
N GLU A 52 -3.18 12.73 2.56
CA GLU A 52 -3.09 14.12 3.02
C GLU A 52 -4.25 14.50 3.94
N ASN A 53 -5.48 14.13 3.58
CA ASN A 53 -6.66 14.45 4.35
C ASN A 53 -6.66 13.76 5.73
N ILE A 54 -6.33 12.46 5.79
CA ILE A 54 -6.29 11.72 7.06
C ILE A 54 -5.12 12.20 7.94
N ILE A 55 -3.96 12.53 7.37
CA ILE A 55 -2.84 13.09 8.13
C ILE A 55 -3.21 14.47 8.70
N ARG A 56 -3.81 15.36 7.91
CA ARG A 56 -4.25 16.70 8.38
C ARG A 56 -5.29 16.63 9.49
N SER A 57 -6.12 15.59 9.50
CA SER A 57 -7.12 15.38 10.54
C SER A 57 -6.55 14.81 11.84
N ASN A 58 -5.32 14.27 11.82
CA ASN A 58 -4.73 13.56 12.95
C ASN A 58 -3.46 14.19 13.51
N PHE A 59 -2.81 15.11 12.79
CA PHE A 59 -1.59 15.76 13.22
C PHE A 59 -1.70 17.28 13.17
N PRO A 60 -0.96 18.01 14.04
CA PRO A 60 -0.87 19.47 13.98
C PRO A 60 -0.33 19.95 12.63
N TYR A 61 -0.84 21.06 12.13
CA TYR A 61 -0.51 21.60 10.81
C TYR A 61 1.00 21.87 10.64
N GLU A 62 1.66 22.32 11.68
CA GLU A 62 3.11 22.59 11.71
C GLU A 62 3.98 21.36 11.48
N LYS A 63 3.47 20.17 11.78
CA LYS A 63 4.14 18.90 11.50
C LYS A 63 4.00 18.44 10.04
N ILE A 64 3.10 19.04 9.27
CA ILE A 64 2.72 18.56 7.92
C ILE A 64 3.27 19.51 6.86
N LYS A 65 3.88 18.93 5.84
CA LYS A 65 4.36 19.64 4.66
C LYS A 65 3.95 18.92 3.40
N ILE A 66 3.39 19.66 2.45
CA ILE A 66 3.05 19.11 1.13
C ILE A 66 4.12 19.56 0.14
N ALA A 67 4.84 18.63 -0.41
CA ALA A 67 5.86 18.87 -1.41
C ALA A 67 5.22 18.81 -2.79
N ARG A 68 4.94 19.98 -3.38
CA ARG A 68 4.37 20.09 -4.75
C ARG A 68 5.36 19.66 -5.83
N GLU A 69 6.66 19.84 -5.56
CA GLU A 69 7.77 19.38 -6.36
C GLU A 69 8.87 18.93 -5.39
N LEU A 70 9.26 17.67 -5.44
CA LEU A 70 10.38 17.15 -4.64
C LEU A 70 11.70 17.90 -4.91
N PHE A 71 11.78 18.58 -6.07
CA PHE A 71 12.98 19.22 -6.58
C PHE A 71 13.24 20.65 -6.09
N ALA A 72 12.33 21.28 -5.35
CA ALA A 72 12.57 22.66 -4.91
C ALA A 72 13.51 22.69 -3.68
N PRO A 73 14.74 23.22 -3.78
CA PRO A 73 15.77 23.20 -2.70
C PRO A 73 15.26 23.77 -1.36
N ARG A 74 14.32 24.72 -1.41
CA ARG A 74 13.71 25.34 -0.21
C ARG A 74 12.83 24.38 0.61
N TYR A 75 12.38 23.27 0.04
CA TYR A 75 11.59 22.26 0.76
C TYR A 75 12.46 21.26 1.51
N LEU A 76 13.76 21.28 1.32
CA LEU A 76 14.70 20.25 1.72
C LEU A 76 15.66 20.67 2.83
N LYS A 77 15.44 21.86 3.45
CA LYS A 77 16.22 22.22 4.63
C LYS A 77 15.91 21.17 5.70
N ARG A 78 16.92 20.43 6.10
CA ARG A 78 16.82 19.41 7.15
C ARG A 78 16.65 20.08 8.49
N GLU A 79 15.74 19.53 9.28
CA GLU A 79 15.57 19.92 10.68
C GLU A 79 16.34 18.93 11.58
N GLU A 80 16.45 19.23 12.87
CA GLU A 80 17.15 18.33 13.80
C GLU A 80 16.31 17.11 14.18
N GLU A 81 14.99 17.22 14.01
CA GLU A 81 14.01 16.19 14.30
C GLU A 81 13.97 15.09 13.21
N LEU A 82 13.40 13.94 13.58
CA LEU A 82 13.12 12.87 12.61
C LEU A 82 12.03 13.33 11.64
N GLU A 83 12.34 13.25 10.35
CA GLU A 83 11.41 13.57 9.26
C GLU A 83 11.09 12.32 8.45
N ILE A 84 9.85 12.20 7.99
CA ILE A 84 9.46 11.20 6.99
C ILE A 84 8.99 11.89 5.72
N ILE A 85 9.36 11.33 4.57
CA ILE A 85 8.84 11.74 3.25
C ILE A 85 8.02 10.58 2.73
N VAL A 86 6.74 10.80 2.49
CA VAL A 86 5.81 9.77 2.02
C VAL A 86 5.45 10.01 0.56
N TYR A 87 5.68 9.00 -0.27
CA TYR A 87 5.30 8.95 -1.67
C TYR A 87 4.28 7.84 -1.89
N ILE A 88 3.02 8.22 -2.05
CA ILE A 88 1.92 7.27 -2.31
C ILE A 88 1.85 6.97 -3.79
N LEU A 89 1.89 5.69 -4.13
CA LEU A 89 1.70 5.19 -5.49
C LEU A 89 0.31 4.56 -5.65
N PRO A 90 -0.33 4.77 -6.80
CA PRO A 90 -1.71 4.36 -7.00
C PRO A 90 -1.88 2.85 -7.04
N LEU A 91 -2.97 2.38 -6.45
CA LEU A 91 -3.32 0.96 -6.38
C LEU A 91 -3.51 0.31 -7.76
N PHE A 92 -3.98 1.07 -8.75
CA PHE A 92 -4.21 0.55 -10.10
C PHE A 92 -2.92 0.14 -10.85
N LEU A 93 -1.73 0.50 -10.38
CA LEU A 93 -0.46 0.01 -10.95
C LEU A 93 -0.36 -1.53 -10.93
N HIS A 94 -1.09 -2.19 -10.04
CA HIS A 94 -1.15 -3.65 -9.98
C HIS A 94 -1.76 -4.30 -11.23
N TYR A 95 -2.44 -3.53 -12.09
CA TYR A 95 -2.92 -4.03 -13.39
C TYR A 95 -1.80 -4.22 -14.42
N SER A 96 -0.66 -3.57 -14.21
CA SER A 96 0.50 -3.64 -15.10
C SER A 96 1.77 -3.94 -14.30
N PRO A 97 2.21 -5.20 -14.20
CA PRO A 97 3.43 -5.59 -13.48
C PRO A 97 4.66 -4.77 -13.87
N ARG A 98 4.76 -4.42 -15.14
CA ARG A 98 5.87 -3.60 -15.65
C ARG A 98 5.80 -2.18 -15.12
N GLU A 99 4.63 -1.54 -15.21
CA GLU A 99 4.44 -0.15 -14.73
C GLU A 99 4.64 -0.07 -13.22
N LEU A 100 4.12 -1.03 -12.45
CA LEU A 100 4.35 -1.10 -11.01
C LEU A 100 5.84 -1.11 -10.69
N LYS A 101 6.60 -1.95 -11.39
CA LYS A 101 8.05 -2.06 -11.21
C LYS A 101 8.77 -0.75 -11.53
N GLU A 102 8.44 -0.14 -12.66
CA GLU A 102 9.03 1.12 -13.13
C GLU A 102 8.73 2.27 -12.16
N GLU A 103 7.49 2.38 -11.69
CA GLU A 103 7.06 3.46 -10.77
C GLU A 103 7.65 3.30 -9.36
N VAL A 104 7.69 2.09 -8.80
CA VAL A 104 8.34 1.84 -7.50
C VAL A 104 9.82 2.20 -7.57
N LEU A 105 10.50 1.80 -8.63
CA LEU A 105 11.92 2.14 -8.84
C LEU A 105 12.10 3.64 -8.97
N SER A 106 11.30 4.31 -9.80
CA SER A 106 11.34 5.76 -10.02
C SER A 106 11.14 6.53 -8.72
N ALA A 107 10.15 6.14 -7.92
CA ALA A 107 9.90 6.74 -6.61
C ALA A 107 11.07 6.55 -5.63
N CYS A 108 11.69 5.36 -5.60
CA CYS A 108 12.88 5.10 -4.78
C CYS A 108 14.07 5.95 -5.22
N MET A 109 14.31 6.04 -6.54
CA MET A 109 15.40 6.85 -7.09
C MET A 109 15.21 8.35 -6.82
N GLU A 110 13.97 8.79 -6.75
CA GLU A 110 13.65 10.17 -6.40
C GLU A 110 13.84 10.43 -4.90
N LEU A 111 13.25 9.59 -4.05
CA LEU A 111 13.32 9.76 -2.62
C LEU A 111 14.75 9.63 -2.06
N GLN A 112 15.62 8.80 -2.67
CA GLN A 112 17.00 8.68 -2.20
C GLN A 112 17.79 9.99 -2.25
N LYS A 113 17.45 10.92 -3.13
CA LYS A 113 18.10 12.23 -3.23
C LYS A 113 17.88 13.10 -1.98
N HIS A 114 16.85 12.77 -1.22
CA HIS A 114 16.32 13.60 -0.14
C HIS A 114 16.27 12.89 1.21
N SER A 115 16.58 11.62 1.28
CA SER A 115 16.46 10.75 2.46
C SER A 115 17.82 10.24 2.91
N ASP A 116 17.87 9.62 4.08
CA ASP A 116 19.02 8.89 4.63
C ASP A 116 18.77 7.37 4.60
N TYR A 117 17.49 6.99 4.56
CA TYR A 117 17.00 5.62 4.52
C TYR A 117 15.75 5.56 3.66
N LEU A 118 15.52 4.43 2.99
CA LEU A 118 14.29 4.19 2.23
C LEU A 118 13.47 3.05 2.83
N LEU A 119 12.17 3.22 2.85
CA LEU A 119 11.21 2.14 3.11
C LEU A 119 10.35 1.91 1.88
N VAL A 120 10.18 0.64 1.52
CA VAL A 120 9.31 0.23 0.42
C VAL A 120 8.16 -0.58 1.01
N TYR A 121 7.02 0.07 1.18
CA TYR A 121 5.79 -0.54 1.71
C TYR A 121 5.04 -1.24 0.58
N TYR A 122 5.72 -2.28 0.06
CA TYR A 122 5.25 -3.23 -0.94
C TYR A 122 5.72 -4.63 -0.58
N GLY A 123 4.95 -5.64 -0.99
CA GLY A 123 5.37 -7.03 -1.08
C GLY A 123 5.82 -7.37 -2.50
N LEU A 124 5.81 -8.66 -2.84
CA LEU A 124 6.13 -9.16 -4.19
C LEU A 124 5.06 -8.82 -5.24
N CYS A 125 3.82 -8.55 -4.79
CA CYS A 125 2.68 -8.11 -5.61
C CYS A 125 2.48 -8.95 -6.88
N GLY A 126 2.19 -10.24 -6.69
CA GLY A 126 1.99 -11.16 -7.80
C GLY A 126 3.24 -11.40 -8.65
N ASN A 127 4.41 -11.38 -8.02
CA ASN A 127 5.73 -11.49 -8.65
C ASN A 127 6.17 -10.26 -9.50
N SER A 128 5.40 -9.18 -9.51
CA SER A 128 5.78 -7.96 -10.23
C SER A 128 7.07 -7.34 -9.67
N LEU A 129 7.30 -7.48 -8.37
CA LEU A 129 8.45 -6.98 -7.65
C LEU A 129 9.43 -8.09 -7.20
N ASN A 130 9.44 -9.21 -7.92
CA ASN A 130 10.45 -10.24 -7.70
C ASN A 130 11.85 -9.64 -7.83
N ASN A 131 12.75 -10.05 -6.94
CA ASN A 131 14.11 -9.53 -6.85
C ASN A 131 14.17 -8.01 -6.62
N LEU A 132 13.20 -7.46 -5.87
CA LEU A 132 13.11 -6.02 -5.61
C LEU A 132 14.43 -5.47 -5.03
N GLU A 133 15.09 -6.19 -4.12
CA GLU A 133 16.37 -5.78 -3.55
C GLU A 133 17.45 -5.64 -4.61
N ASP A 134 17.60 -6.64 -5.48
CA ASP A 134 18.58 -6.61 -6.57
C ASP A 134 18.24 -5.51 -7.58
N MET A 135 16.96 -5.38 -7.92
CA MET A 135 16.48 -4.33 -8.81
C MET A 135 16.83 -2.93 -8.31
N LEU A 136 16.64 -2.65 -7.03
CA LEU A 136 16.98 -1.35 -6.44
C LEU A 136 18.51 -1.11 -6.51
N ARG A 137 19.32 -2.11 -6.17
CA ARG A 137 20.79 -2.03 -6.21
C ARG A 137 21.34 -1.85 -7.63
N ASP A 138 20.83 -2.62 -8.59
CA ASP A 138 21.25 -2.57 -9.99
C ASP A 138 20.92 -1.22 -10.64
N ASN A 139 19.86 -0.56 -10.18
CA ASN A 139 19.45 0.75 -10.66
C ASN A 139 19.98 1.92 -9.80
N ASN A 140 21.10 1.72 -9.11
CA ASN A 140 21.79 2.76 -8.35
C ASN A 140 21.04 3.35 -7.14
N VAL A 141 20.14 2.61 -6.51
CA VAL A 141 19.69 2.95 -5.18
C VAL A 141 20.81 2.61 -4.19
N ARG A 142 21.45 3.63 -3.64
CA ARG A 142 22.66 3.53 -2.80
C ARG A 142 22.39 3.64 -1.32
N LEU A 143 21.25 4.19 -0.94
CA LEU A 143 20.85 4.26 0.45
C LEU A 143 20.56 2.86 1.03
N PRO A 144 20.72 2.68 2.34
CA PRO A 144 20.14 1.54 3.01
C PRO A 144 18.61 1.61 2.87
N PHE A 145 17.99 0.45 2.73
CA PHE A 145 16.55 0.36 2.56
C PHE A 145 15.95 -0.85 3.26
N GLY A 146 14.69 -0.72 3.66
CA GLY A 146 13.85 -1.80 4.18
C GLY A 146 12.66 -2.07 3.25
N ILE A 147 12.27 -3.35 3.20
CA ILE A 147 11.08 -3.83 2.48
C ILE A 147 10.22 -4.56 3.49
N LEU A 148 8.90 -4.67 3.24
CA LEU A 148 8.00 -5.41 4.10
C LEU A 148 8.40 -6.89 4.17
N LYS A 149 8.87 -7.31 5.35
CA LYS A 149 9.27 -8.68 5.66
C LYS A 149 8.50 -9.17 6.89
N ASP A 150 8.16 -10.45 6.88
CA ASP A 150 7.55 -11.09 8.03
C ASP A 150 8.59 -11.46 9.12
N GLU A 151 8.14 -12.13 10.15
CA GLU A 151 8.99 -12.56 11.27
C GLU A 151 10.11 -13.55 10.91
N ASN A 152 10.01 -14.19 9.74
CA ASN A 152 11.02 -15.10 9.21
C ASN A 152 12.00 -14.39 8.25
N GLU A 153 11.95 -13.05 8.17
CA GLU A 153 12.71 -12.23 7.23
C GLU A 153 12.37 -12.52 5.75
N GLU A 154 11.21 -13.15 5.48
CA GLU A 154 10.71 -13.33 4.12
C GLU A 154 9.92 -12.12 3.65
N ILE A 155 10.17 -11.66 2.41
CA ILE A 155 9.37 -10.58 1.81
C ILE A 155 7.94 -11.09 1.67
N VAL A 156 6.98 -10.30 2.15
CA VAL A 156 5.56 -10.66 2.07
C VAL A 156 5.08 -10.72 0.62
N ASP A 157 4.12 -11.62 0.32
CA ASP A 157 3.65 -11.79 -1.06
C ASP A 157 2.88 -10.56 -1.57
N ASP A 158 2.06 -9.95 -0.72
CA ASP A 158 1.25 -8.77 -1.05
C ASP A 158 0.79 -8.03 0.22
N CYS A 159 -0.08 -7.05 0.04
CA CYS A 159 -0.64 -6.26 1.15
C CYS A 159 -1.49 -7.11 2.10
N VAL A 160 -2.21 -8.12 1.61
CA VAL A 160 -3.01 -9.03 2.44
C VAL A 160 -2.09 -9.89 3.30
N CYS A 161 -1.02 -10.45 2.71
CA CYS A 161 0.01 -11.19 3.42
C CYS A 161 0.63 -10.37 4.57
N ALA A 162 0.97 -9.10 4.30
CA ALA A 162 1.49 -8.18 5.32
C ALA A 162 0.51 -7.99 6.48
N LEU A 163 -0.79 -7.86 6.18
CA LEU A 163 -1.84 -7.64 7.17
C LEU A 163 -2.34 -8.93 7.84
N LEU A 164 -2.00 -10.09 7.32
CA LEU A 164 -2.13 -11.39 8.00
C LEU A 164 -0.90 -11.74 8.84
N GLY A 165 0.16 -10.95 8.72
CA GLY A 165 1.34 -10.94 9.60
C GLY A 165 2.45 -11.92 9.22
N SER A 166 2.20 -12.91 8.36
CA SER A 166 3.24 -13.79 7.82
C SER A 166 2.81 -14.51 6.55
N LYS A 167 3.79 -14.87 5.75
CA LYS A 167 3.60 -15.68 4.55
C LYS A 167 3.02 -17.05 4.85
N ALA A 168 3.49 -17.69 5.93
CA ALA A 168 2.99 -18.99 6.35
C ALA A 168 1.49 -18.95 6.67
N ASN A 169 1.03 -17.95 7.43
CA ASN A 169 -0.38 -17.77 7.75
C ASN A 169 -1.23 -17.49 6.49
N TYR A 170 -0.71 -16.64 5.59
CA TYR A 170 -1.36 -16.32 4.33
C TYR A 170 -1.59 -17.58 3.47
N VAL A 171 -0.54 -18.38 3.26
CA VAL A 171 -0.62 -19.64 2.48
C VAL A 171 -1.55 -20.66 3.15
N GLU A 172 -1.51 -20.78 4.47
CA GLU A 172 -2.39 -21.66 5.23
C GLU A 172 -3.87 -21.32 4.99
N ILE A 173 -4.21 -20.03 5.05
CA ILE A 173 -5.59 -19.57 4.85
C ILE A 173 -6.03 -19.85 3.40
N LEU A 174 -5.24 -19.47 2.41
CA LEU A 174 -5.56 -19.71 1.00
C LEU A 174 -5.74 -21.20 0.68
N THR A 175 -4.97 -22.05 1.36
CA THR A 175 -5.07 -23.52 1.19
C THR A 175 -6.35 -24.08 1.82
N LYS A 176 -6.74 -23.59 2.98
CA LYS A 176 -7.93 -24.07 3.71
C LYS A 176 -9.22 -23.47 3.18
N GLU A 177 -9.17 -22.26 2.69
CA GLU A 177 -10.34 -21.48 2.24
C GLU A 177 -10.09 -20.94 0.80
N PRO A 178 -10.00 -21.82 -0.20
CA PRO A 178 -9.76 -21.39 -1.58
C PRO A 178 -10.95 -20.55 -2.08
N GLY A 179 -10.67 -19.59 -2.95
CA GLY A 179 -11.70 -18.67 -3.45
C GLY A 179 -12.07 -17.57 -2.46
N THR A 180 -11.16 -17.21 -1.55
CA THR A 180 -11.34 -16.08 -0.62
C THR A 180 -10.86 -14.78 -1.26
N PHE A 181 -11.76 -13.78 -1.32
CA PHE A 181 -11.42 -12.40 -1.62
C PHE A 181 -11.21 -11.64 -0.31
N PHE A 182 -9.98 -11.19 -0.08
CA PHE A 182 -9.68 -10.41 1.13
C PHE A 182 -10.01 -8.94 0.95
N LEU A 183 -10.63 -8.35 1.97
CA LEU A 183 -10.97 -6.94 2.02
C LEU A 183 -10.24 -6.29 3.20
N THR A 184 -9.44 -5.29 2.90
CA THR A 184 -8.72 -4.47 3.88
C THR A 184 -9.38 -3.09 3.99
N PRO A 185 -9.13 -2.29 5.04
CA PRO A 185 -9.58 -0.90 5.12
C PRO A 185 -9.21 -0.09 3.88
N GLY A 186 -7.97 -0.20 3.40
CA GLY A 186 -7.53 0.48 2.19
C GLY A 186 -8.31 0.05 0.94
N TYR A 187 -8.51 -1.26 0.73
CA TYR A 187 -9.35 -1.73 -0.37
C TYR A 187 -10.78 -1.21 -0.27
N ALA A 188 -11.38 -1.25 0.90
CA ALA A 188 -12.73 -0.76 1.11
C ALA A 188 -12.84 0.76 0.90
N SER A 189 -11.82 1.52 1.27
CA SER A 189 -11.77 2.97 1.06
C SER A 189 -11.63 3.36 -0.40
N HIS A 190 -10.92 2.56 -1.18
CA HIS A 190 -10.67 2.79 -2.60
C HIS A 190 -11.57 1.97 -3.54
N TRP A 191 -12.59 1.27 -3.02
CA TRP A 191 -13.46 0.40 -3.81
C TRP A 191 -14.10 1.08 -5.02
N GLY A 192 -14.62 2.29 -4.84
CA GLY A 192 -15.19 3.09 -5.93
C GLY A 192 -14.20 3.43 -7.05
N LEU A 193 -12.91 3.59 -6.72
CA LEU A 193 -11.88 3.86 -7.72
C LEU A 193 -11.63 2.68 -8.64
N PHE A 194 -11.79 1.43 -8.16
CA PHE A 194 -11.67 0.24 -9.02
C PHE A 194 -12.72 0.26 -10.13
N SER A 195 -13.95 0.60 -9.81
CA SER A 195 -15.03 0.69 -10.79
C SER A 195 -14.79 1.81 -11.79
N THR A 196 -14.43 3.01 -11.31
CA THR A 196 -14.19 4.18 -12.16
C THR A 196 -12.98 3.97 -13.09
N LYS A 197 -11.87 3.49 -12.56
CA LYS A 197 -10.65 3.24 -13.36
C LYS A 197 -10.83 2.12 -14.37
N LYS A 198 -11.62 1.09 -14.06
CA LYS A 198 -11.99 0.07 -15.04
C LYS A 198 -12.77 0.65 -16.21
N ILE A 199 -13.74 1.53 -15.94
CA ILE A 199 -14.51 2.22 -16.97
C ILE A 199 -13.57 3.09 -17.84
N GLU A 200 -12.70 3.90 -17.22
CA GLU A 200 -11.73 4.73 -17.93
C GLU A 200 -10.79 3.92 -18.83
N THR A 201 -10.34 2.75 -18.34
CA THR A 201 -9.38 1.89 -19.05
C THR A 201 -10.03 1.09 -20.18
N ILE A 202 -11.24 0.57 -19.96
CA ILE A 202 -11.91 -0.33 -20.91
C ILE A 202 -12.79 0.46 -21.88
N GLY A 203 -13.39 1.54 -21.42
CA GLY A 203 -14.35 2.35 -22.13
C GLY A 203 -15.79 1.78 -22.09
N GLU A 204 -16.77 2.68 -21.92
CA GLU A 204 -18.19 2.29 -21.77
C GLU A 204 -18.70 1.46 -22.97
N ASN A 205 -18.33 1.82 -24.19
CA ASN A 205 -18.75 1.10 -25.40
C ASN A 205 -18.26 -0.35 -25.39
N ARG A 206 -17.03 -0.58 -24.92
CA ARG A 206 -16.47 -1.93 -24.88
C ARG A 206 -17.06 -2.77 -23.75
N LEU A 207 -17.39 -2.15 -22.61
CA LEU A 207 -18.15 -2.82 -21.55
C LEU A 207 -19.50 -3.30 -22.08
N LYS A 208 -20.21 -2.42 -22.81
CA LYS A 208 -21.49 -2.77 -23.46
C LYS A 208 -21.33 -3.94 -24.46
N GLU A 209 -20.33 -3.88 -25.33
CA GLU A 209 -20.05 -4.99 -26.28
C GLU A 209 -19.77 -6.33 -25.55
N ILE A 210 -19.07 -6.28 -24.40
CA ILE A 210 -18.81 -7.48 -23.59
C ILE A 210 -20.11 -7.97 -22.97
N GLY A 211 -20.92 -7.09 -22.39
CA GLY A 211 -22.23 -7.41 -21.85
C GLY A 211 -23.16 -8.07 -22.87
N ASP A 212 -23.24 -7.51 -24.07
CA ASP A 212 -24.04 -8.06 -25.17
C ASP A 212 -23.58 -9.48 -25.54
N LYS A 213 -22.27 -9.73 -25.59
CA LYS A 213 -21.69 -11.07 -25.87
C LYS A 213 -21.96 -12.08 -24.76
N LEU A 214 -22.02 -11.62 -23.51
CA LEU A 214 -22.28 -12.45 -22.34
C LEU A 214 -23.79 -12.62 -22.07
N GLY A 215 -24.65 -11.87 -22.79
CA GLY A 215 -26.09 -11.83 -22.56
C GLY A 215 -26.50 -11.16 -21.25
N ILE A 216 -25.65 -10.23 -20.76
CA ILE A 216 -25.89 -9.47 -19.51
C ILE A 216 -26.33 -8.06 -19.85
N GLU A 217 -27.58 -7.73 -19.50
CA GLU A 217 -28.11 -6.38 -19.64
C GLU A 217 -27.44 -5.42 -18.62
N ASN A 218 -27.21 -4.17 -19.01
CA ASN A 218 -26.62 -3.12 -18.17
C ASN A 218 -25.25 -3.51 -17.58
N PHE A 219 -24.41 -4.16 -18.38
CA PHE A 219 -23.07 -4.59 -17.97
C PHE A 219 -22.16 -3.38 -17.69
N ASP A 220 -22.04 -3.03 -16.43
CA ASP A 220 -21.22 -1.95 -15.91
C ASP A 220 -19.93 -2.48 -15.23
N ALA A 221 -19.19 -1.62 -14.54
CA ALA A 221 -17.97 -2.00 -13.84
C ALA A 221 -18.22 -2.93 -12.63
N VAL A 222 -19.38 -2.83 -12.00
CA VAL A 222 -19.77 -3.71 -10.89
C VAL A 222 -20.09 -5.11 -11.43
N GLU A 223 -20.92 -5.20 -12.48
CA GLU A 223 -21.23 -6.48 -13.15
C GLU A 223 -19.97 -7.12 -13.72
N MET A 224 -19.07 -6.34 -14.28
CA MET A 224 -17.77 -6.85 -14.73
C MET A 224 -16.95 -7.41 -13.55
N THR A 225 -16.96 -6.72 -12.40
CA THR A 225 -16.27 -7.22 -11.21
C THR A 225 -16.87 -8.53 -10.72
N LYS A 226 -18.19 -8.62 -10.64
CA LYS A 226 -18.90 -9.89 -10.32
C LYS A 226 -18.51 -11.02 -11.29
N TYR A 227 -18.56 -10.73 -12.58
CA TYR A 227 -18.20 -11.69 -13.60
C TYR A 227 -16.78 -12.21 -13.40
N LEU A 228 -15.79 -11.31 -13.26
CA LEU A 228 -14.39 -11.69 -13.06
C LEU A 228 -14.16 -12.49 -11.77
N LEU A 229 -14.82 -12.13 -10.68
CA LEU A 229 -14.71 -12.87 -9.42
C LEU A 229 -15.31 -14.29 -9.53
N ARG A 230 -16.43 -14.44 -10.25
CA ARG A 230 -17.03 -15.76 -10.51
C ARG A 230 -16.14 -16.63 -11.41
N GLU A 231 -15.61 -16.08 -12.50
CA GLU A 231 -14.69 -16.80 -13.38
C GLU A 231 -13.39 -17.21 -12.67
N ALA A 232 -12.94 -16.42 -11.70
CA ALA A 232 -11.79 -16.73 -10.87
C ALA A 232 -12.14 -17.62 -9.65
N ASP A 233 -13.36 -18.18 -9.59
CA ASP A 233 -13.87 -19.06 -8.52
C ASP A 233 -13.81 -18.47 -7.12
N TYR A 234 -13.97 -17.13 -6.98
CA TYR A 234 -14.15 -16.51 -5.67
C TYR A 234 -15.52 -16.84 -5.09
N LYS A 235 -15.55 -17.25 -3.81
CA LYS A 235 -16.73 -17.79 -3.12
C LYS A 235 -17.17 -16.95 -1.92
N GLN A 236 -16.24 -16.20 -1.34
CA GLN A 236 -16.48 -15.42 -0.13
C GLN A 236 -15.57 -14.21 -0.01
N ILE A 237 -16.00 -13.26 0.79
CA ILE A 237 -15.19 -12.13 1.26
C ILE A 237 -14.75 -12.40 2.69
N VAL A 238 -13.48 -12.20 2.97
CA VAL A 238 -12.93 -12.13 4.32
C VAL A 238 -12.41 -10.72 4.58
N ALA A 239 -13.12 -9.95 5.38
CA ALA A 239 -12.71 -8.62 5.80
C ALA A 239 -11.73 -8.72 6.99
N LEU A 240 -10.58 -8.04 6.90
CA LEU A 240 -9.57 -8.07 7.95
C LEU A 240 -9.88 -7.04 9.04
N GLU A 241 -9.98 -7.52 10.29
CA GLU A 241 -10.19 -6.68 11.46
C GLU A 241 -8.89 -6.49 12.26
N TYR A 242 -8.45 -5.25 12.38
CA TYR A 242 -7.32 -4.83 13.19
C TYR A 242 -7.49 -3.36 13.61
N VAL A 243 -6.49 -2.73 14.17
CA VAL A 243 -6.61 -1.38 14.75
C VAL A 243 -7.20 -0.33 13.80
N CYS A 244 -6.89 -0.39 12.51
CA CYS A 244 -7.42 0.53 11.49
C CYS A 244 -8.89 0.25 11.12
N SER A 245 -9.37 -0.97 11.35
CA SER A 245 -10.73 -1.39 10.99
C SER A 245 -11.80 -1.03 12.03
N ASN A 246 -11.42 -0.40 13.14
CA ASN A 246 -12.33 -0.10 14.25
C ASN A 246 -13.30 1.06 13.96
N CYS A 247 -13.37 1.58 12.74
CA CYS A 247 -14.35 2.58 12.35
C CYS A 247 -15.64 1.92 11.82
N THR A 248 -16.79 2.47 12.22
CA THR A 248 -18.11 2.03 11.76
C THR A 248 -18.20 2.09 10.22
N ASP A 249 -17.52 3.05 9.61
CA ASP A 249 -17.49 3.24 8.17
C ASP A 249 -16.88 2.02 7.43
N TYR A 250 -15.83 1.41 7.94
CA TYR A 250 -15.24 0.22 7.33
C TYR A 250 -16.22 -0.95 7.26
N LYS A 251 -16.94 -1.23 8.36
CA LYS A 251 -17.92 -2.32 8.39
C LYS A 251 -19.08 -2.08 7.43
N ASN A 252 -19.56 -0.85 7.36
CA ASN A 252 -20.59 -0.46 6.40
C ASN A 252 -20.12 -0.64 4.95
N LYS A 253 -18.89 -0.20 4.64
CA LYS A 253 -18.28 -0.40 3.32
C LYS A 253 -18.16 -1.89 2.97
N CYS A 254 -17.71 -2.72 3.91
CA CYS A 254 -17.63 -4.17 3.69
C CYS A 254 -18.99 -4.79 3.37
N GLN A 255 -20.05 -4.39 4.07
CA GLN A 255 -21.41 -4.85 3.81
C GLN A 255 -21.92 -4.40 2.44
N THR A 256 -21.69 -3.14 2.08
CA THR A 256 -22.05 -2.60 0.77
C THR A 256 -21.35 -3.36 -0.34
N ILE A 257 -20.03 -3.55 -0.25
CA ILE A 257 -19.23 -4.29 -1.22
C ILE A 257 -19.71 -5.74 -1.35
N SER A 258 -19.94 -6.41 -0.22
CA SER A 258 -20.47 -7.78 -0.21
C SER A 258 -21.81 -7.88 -0.96
N SER A 259 -22.70 -6.92 -0.73
CA SER A 259 -24.00 -6.87 -1.43
C SER A 259 -23.84 -6.55 -2.92
N GLU A 260 -22.91 -5.64 -3.27
CA GLU A 260 -22.67 -5.26 -4.66
C GLU A 260 -22.12 -6.42 -5.50
N ILE A 261 -21.21 -7.24 -4.96
CA ILE A 261 -20.59 -8.34 -5.72
C ILE A 261 -21.19 -9.73 -5.43
N ASP A 262 -22.23 -9.78 -4.60
CA ASP A 262 -22.98 -11.00 -4.27
C ASP A 262 -22.08 -12.14 -3.71
N LEU A 263 -21.22 -11.80 -2.76
CA LEU A 263 -20.38 -12.75 -2.04
C LEU A 263 -20.61 -12.66 -0.53
N ASN A 264 -20.62 -13.81 0.15
CA ASN A 264 -20.78 -13.87 1.60
C ASN A 264 -19.60 -13.19 2.31
N LEU A 265 -19.93 -12.34 3.30
CA LEU A 265 -18.96 -11.61 4.10
C LEU A 265 -18.70 -12.31 5.43
N SER A 266 -17.45 -12.49 5.76
CA SER A 266 -16.97 -12.90 7.07
C SER A 266 -15.82 -12.00 7.53
N TYR A 267 -15.42 -12.12 8.81
CA TYR A 267 -14.37 -11.28 9.38
C TYR A 267 -13.25 -12.15 9.95
N ARG A 268 -12.02 -11.69 9.82
CA ARG A 268 -10.83 -12.36 10.36
C ARG A 268 -9.89 -11.34 10.98
N LYS A 269 -9.25 -11.72 12.08
CA LYS A 269 -8.25 -10.88 12.74
C LYS A 269 -7.02 -10.71 11.86
N GLY A 270 -6.66 -9.46 11.61
CA GLY A 270 -5.42 -9.03 10.96
C GLY A 270 -4.47 -8.31 11.92
N THR A 271 -3.39 -7.75 11.38
CA THR A 271 -2.36 -7.03 12.15
C THR A 271 -1.64 -6.00 11.28
N ILE A 272 -1.11 -4.95 11.90
CA ILE A 272 -0.20 -3.99 11.25
C ILE A 272 1.27 -4.23 11.63
N ARG A 273 1.56 -5.37 12.26
CA ARG A 273 2.89 -5.67 12.83
C ARG A 273 4.01 -5.55 11.80
N VAL A 274 3.83 -6.11 10.61
CA VAL A 274 4.86 -6.07 9.55
C VAL A 274 5.23 -4.64 9.18
N LEU A 275 4.24 -3.75 9.02
CA LEU A 275 4.48 -2.34 8.69
C LEU A 275 5.13 -1.61 9.86
N ARG A 276 4.65 -1.86 11.08
CA ARG A 276 5.19 -1.28 12.32
C ARG A 276 6.66 -1.63 12.50
N ASP A 277 6.98 -2.93 12.51
CA ASP A 277 8.33 -3.43 12.74
C ASP A 277 9.31 -2.90 11.67
N THR A 278 8.84 -2.75 10.43
CA THR A 278 9.64 -2.20 9.34
C THR A 278 9.98 -0.73 9.56
N LEU A 279 9.04 0.12 10.03
CA LEU A 279 9.32 1.53 10.36
C LEU A 279 10.21 1.63 11.61
N GLU A 280 9.93 0.83 12.63
CA GLU A 280 10.72 0.78 13.87
C GLU A 280 12.19 0.46 13.61
N LYS A 281 12.47 -0.58 12.82
CA LYS A 281 13.84 -0.93 12.39
C LYS A 281 14.53 0.25 11.70
N ALA A 282 13.84 0.97 10.80
CA ALA A 282 14.40 2.14 10.14
C ALA A 282 14.69 3.31 11.10
N ILE A 283 13.80 3.57 12.06
CA ILE A 283 13.99 4.62 13.07
C ILE A 283 15.17 4.30 14.00
N LEU A 284 15.34 3.04 14.37
CA LEU A 284 16.42 2.56 15.22
C LEU A 284 17.75 2.43 14.48
N GLY A 285 17.75 2.49 13.14
CA GLY A 285 18.95 2.33 12.32
C GLY A 285 19.43 0.87 12.22
N LEU A 286 18.50 -0.07 12.30
CA LEU A 286 18.73 -1.52 12.28
C LEU A 286 18.54 -2.12 10.88
#